data_560b6f7fc200e9df1253bfbe32588ef7
#
_entry.id   560b6f7fc200e9df1253bfbe32588ef7
#
_cell.length_a   1.000
_cell.length_b   1.000
_cell.length_c   1.000
_cell.angle_alpha   90.00
_cell.angle_beta   90.00
_cell.angle_gamma   90.00
#
_symmetry.space_group_name_H-M   'P 1'
#
loop_
_entity.id
_entity.type
_entity.pdbx_description
1 polymer ?
#
loop_
_entity_poly.entity_id
_entity_poly.type
_entity_poly.pdbx_seq_one_letter_code
_entity_poly.pdbx_strand_id
1 'polypeptide(L)'
;MSFSDLMTGLMVIFMFVAISYILEVQKAEQQRQKVVTDFQDSKSAIYKDLRSAFDEEKKEWEMEIGKDLSIRFTNPQVIFALGKSDVTPTFQKILNDFLPRYFNILLKEEYRTRIKEIRIEGHTDTLAIYSKSSDPYIGNILLSQERSAKVLEYFRQMEYYKNLSEKQKEQLQYWITANGLSYGRTLDDNKQESFLSHEPINANYSRRVEFRIITTSEELIENIVNDMQK
;
A
#
# COMPACT_ATOMS: atom_id res chain seq x y z
N MET A 1 -38.90 47.94 -29.05
CA MET A 1 -38.32 47.22 -27.89
C MET A 1 -37.79 48.31 -26.95
N SER A 2 -38.22 48.31 -25.71
CA SER A 2 -37.69 49.22 -24.68
C SER A 2 -36.29 48.76 -24.29
N PHE A 3 -35.38 49.67 -23.98
CA PHE A 3 -34.05 49.38 -23.41
C PHE A 3 -34.18 48.49 -22.15
N SER A 4 -35.24 48.67 -21.38
CA SER A 4 -35.59 47.87 -20.23
C SER A 4 -35.83 46.39 -20.57
N ASP A 5 -36.51 46.07 -21.72
CA ASP A 5 -36.80 44.68 -22.13
C ASP A 5 -35.52 43.97 -22.52
N LEU A 6 -34.58 44.67 -23.16
CA LEU A 6 -33.26 44.11 -23.50
C LEU A 6 -32.46 43.79 -22.25
N MET A 7 -32.44 44.69 -21.27
CA MET A 7 -31.71 44.46 -20.01
C MET A 7 -32.30 43.31 -19.20
N THR A 8 -33.63 43.20 -19.14
CA THR A 8 -34.32 42.10 -18.47
C THR A 8 -33.99 40.74 -19.14
N GLY A 9 -34.01 40.69 -20.46
CA GLY A 9 -33.64 39.50 -21.21
C GLY A 9 -32.20 39.05 -20.96
N LEU A 10 -31.27 40.05 -20.94
CA LEU A 10 -29.86 39.78 -20.65
C LEU A 10 -29.66 39.28 -19.22
N MET A 11 -30.35 39.86 -18.23
CA MET A 11 -30.31 39.43 -16.84
C MET A 11 -30.77 37.97 -16.68
N VAL A 12 -31.85 37.58 -17.36
CA VAL A 12 -32.36 36.20 -17.34
C VAL A 12 -31.33 35.23 -17.91
N ILE A 13 -30.68 35.59 -19.03
CA ILE A 13 -29.61 34.73 -19.62
C ILE A 13 -28.45 34.56 -18.64
N PHE A 14 -27.95 35.64 -18.02
CA PHE A 14 -26.88 35.56 -17.02
C PHE A 14 -27.29 34.69 -15.82
N MET A 15 -28.54 34.79 -15.37
CA MET A 15 -29.07 33.98 -14.29
C MET A 15 -29.05 32.49 -14.67
N PHE A 16 -29.46 32.10 -15.88
CA PHE A 16 -29.41 30.73 -16.35
C PHE A 16 -27.95 30.22 -16.45
N VAL A 17 -27.03 31.00 -16.97
CA VAL A 17 -25.61 30.67 -17.04
C VAL A 17 -25.03 30.47 -15.63
N ALA A 18 -25.34 31.38 -14.69
CA ALA A 18 -24.90 31.26 -13.32
C ALA A 18 -25.46 30.02 -12.62
N ILE A 19 -26.75 29.72 -12.81
CA ILE A 19 -27.37 28.52 -12.25
C ILE A 19 -26.74 27.24 -12.87
N SER A 20 -26.57 27.22 -14.18
CA SER A 20 -25.92 26.09 -14.84
C SER A 20 -24.50 25.82 -14.33
N TYR A 21 -23.72 26.87 -14.15
CA TYR A 21 -22.38 26.80 -13.59
C TYR A 21 -22.39 26.30 -12.13
N ILE A 22 -23.30 26.81 -11.29
CA ILE A 22 -23.44 26.35 -9.91
C ILE A 22 -23.80 24.88 -9.85
N LEU A 23 -24.72 24.40 -10.70
CA LEU A 23 -25.11 22.98 -10.76
C LEU A 23 -23.96 22.10 -11.19
N GLU A 24 -23.13 22.55 -12.15
CA GLU A 24 -21.95 21.81 -12.60
C GLU A 24 -20.90 21.70 -11.48
N VAL A 25 -20.62 22.81 -10.78
CA VAL A 25 -19.70 22.82 -9.63
C VAL A 25 -20.22 21.93 -8.50
N GLN A 26 -21.50 21.97 -8.17
CA GLN A 26 -22.09 21.11 -7.15
C GLN A 26 -21.99 19.63 -7.52
N LYS A 27 -22.23 19.29 -8.78
CA LYS A 27 -22.11 17.91 -9.27
C LYS A 27 -20.66 17.41 -9.20
N ALA A 28 -19.70 18.24 -9.57
CA ALA A 28 -18.29 17.92 -9.47
C ALA A 28 -17.86 17.70 -8.01
N GLU A 29 -18.32 18.54 -7.08
CA GLU A 29 -18.04 18.41 -5.66
C GLU A 29 -18.65 17.14 -5.06
N GLN A 30 -19.90 16.82 -5.40
CA GLN A 30 -20.54 15.57 -4.98
C GLN A 30 -19.79 14.34 -5.49
N GLN A 31 -19.29 14.36 -6.72
CA GLN A 31 -18.48 13.26 -7.25
C GLN A 31 -17.16 13.10 -6.50
N ARG A 32 -16.47 14.19 -6.21
CA ARG A 32 -15.25 14.19 -5.39
C ARG A 32 -15.50 13.61 -4.00
N GLN A 33 -16.55 14.11 -3.33
CA GLN A 33 -16.92 13.62 -1.98
C GLN A 33 -17.22 12.13 -1.98
N LYS A 34 -17.93 11.64 -3.00
CA LYS A 34 -18.23 10.21 -3.15
C LYS A 34 -16.94 9.38 -3.29
N VAL A 35 -15.99 9.82 -4.12
CA VAL A 35 -14.70 9.11 -4.29
C VAL A 35 -13.94 9.04 -2.96
N VAL A 36 -13.89 10.13 -2.20
CA VAL A 36 -13.22 10.17 -0.88
C VAL A 36 -13.90 9.23 0.11
N THR A 37 -15.24 9.21 0.15
CA THR A 37 -16.00 8.34 1.04
C THR A 37 -15.80 6.87 0.67
N ASP A 38 -15.95 6.51 -0.62
CA ASP A 38 -15.75 5.14 -1.11
C ASP A 38 -14.31 4.63 -0.83
N PHE A 39 -13.31 5.53 -0.85
CA PHE A 39 -11.94 5.24 -0.46
C PHE A 39 -11.81 4.91 1.02
N GLN A 40 -12.34 5.78 1.88
CA GLN A 40 -12.25 5.60 3.33
C GLN A 40 -12.97 4.32 3.77
N ASP A 41 -14.15 4.05 3.20
CA ASP A 41 -14.93 2.85 3.49
C ASP A 41 -14.22 1.58 3.05
N SER A 42 -13.64 1.58 1.84
CA SER A 42 -12.90 0.44 1.31
C SER A 42 -11.66 0.13 2.13
N LYS A 43 -10.88 1.15 2.44
CA LYS A 43 -9.67 1.03 3.26
C LYS A 43 -9.99 0.56 4.68
N SER A 44 -11.05 1.10 5.27
CA SER A 44 -11.52 0.74 6.60
C SER A 44 -12.01 -0.72 6.65
N ALA A 45 -12.74 -1.20 5.63
CA ALA A 45 -13.23 -2.57 5.55
C ALA A 45 -12.07 -3.57 5.45
N ILE A 46 -11.12 -3.35 4.53
CA ILE A 46 -9.92 -4.19 4.39
C ILE A 46 -9.11 -4.21 5.70
N TYR A 47 -8.89 -3.05 6.30
CA TYR A 47 -8.17 -2.94 7.58
C TYR A 47 -8.83 -3.73 8.70
N LYS A 48 -10.17 -3.63 8.81
CA LYS A 48 -10.96 -4.36 9.82
C LYS A 48 -10.85 -5.87 9.62
N ASP A 49 -10.98 -6.34 8.39
CA ASP A 49 -10.87 -7.76 8.06
C ASP A 49 -9.47 -8.32 8.36
N LEU A 50 -8.42 -7.58 7.98
CA LEU A 50 -7.04 -7.96 8.29
C LEU A 50 -6.79 -7.98 9.80
N ARG A 51 -7.24 -6.96 10.52
CA ARG A 51 -7.13 -6.95 11.99
C ARG A 51 -7.84 -8.13 12.63
N SER A 52 -9.09 -8.38 12.23
CA SER A 52 -9.87 -9.49 12.77
C SER A 52 -9.22 -10.85 12.51
N ALA A 53 -8.54 -10.99 11.36
CA ALA A 53 -7.88 -12.22 10.99
C ALA A 53 -6.57 -12.49 11.75
N PHE A 54 -5.85 -11.44 12.18
CA PHE A 54 -4.48 -11.56 12.69
C PHE A 54 -4.24 -10.91 14.06
N ASP A 55 -5.27 -10.50 14.77
CA ASP A 55 -5.12 -9.77 16.03
C ASP A 55 -4.48 -10.63 17.15
N GLU A 56 -4.70 -11.94 17.12
CA GLU A 56 -4.18 -12.90 18.08
C GLU A 56 -2.68 -13.16 17.87
N GLU A 57 -2.22 -13.28 16.60
CA GLU A 57 -0.85 -13.64 16.25
C GLU A 57 0.12 -12.46 16.22
N LYS A 58 -0.36 -11.22 16.28
CA LYS A 58 0.49 -10.02 16.17
C LYS A 58 1.70 -10.03 17.10
N LYS A 59 1.51 -10.45 18.36
CA LYS A 59 2.59 -10.45 19.34
C LYS A 59 3.58 -11.58 19.08
N GLU A 60 3.06 -12.77 18.74
CA GLU A 60 3.88 -13.94 18.49
C GLU A 60 4.75 -13.76 17.25
N TRP A 61 4.18 -13.18 16.18
CA TRP A 61 4.89 -12.96 14.92
C TRP A 61 5.63 -11.64 14.84
N GLU A 62 5.60 -10.83 15.92
CA GLU A 62 6.13 -9.45 15.93
C GLU A 62 5.70 -8.68 14.68
N MET A 63 4.39 -8.75 14.42
CA MET A 63 3.74 -8.19 13.24
C MET A 63 2.90 -6.99 13.60
N GLU A 64 2.89 -5.99 12.74
CA GLU A 64 2.06 -4.80 12.86
C GLU A 64 1.17 -4.60 11.64
N ILE A 65 -0.07 -4.18 11.90
CA ILE A 65 -1.03 -3.83 10.85
C ILE A 65 -1.32 -2.35 10.95
N GLY A 66 -0.84 -1.60 9.97
CA GLY A 66 -1.03 -0.15 9.84
C GLY A 66 -2.41 0.21 9.27
N LYS A 67 -2.91 1.40 9.64
CA LYS A 67 -4.13 1.97 9.03
C LYS A 67 -3.94 2.32 7.55
N ASP A 68 -2.71 2.38 7.09
CA ASP A 68 -2.30 2.57 5.70
C ASP A 68 -2.33 1.26 4.89
N LEU A 69 -2.91 0.18 5.46
CA LEU A 69 -2.96 -1.17 4.91
C LEU A 69 -1.59 -1.81 4.72
N SER A 70 -0.59 -1.37 5.48
CA SER A 70 0.70 -2.05 5.57
C SER A 70 0.68 -3.12 6.65
N ILE A 71 1.28 -4.27 6.38
CA ILE A 71 1.57 -5.32 7.35
C ILE A 71 3.09 -5.46 7.42
N ARG A 72 3.67 -5.20 8.59
CA ARG A 72 5.11 -5.16 8.83
C ARG A 72 5.53 -6.31 9.72
N PHE A 73 6.50 -7.10 9.27
CA PHE A 73 7.21 -8.07 10.11
C PHE A 73 8.54 -7.46 10.51
N THR A 74 8.71 -7.19 11.82
CA THR A 74 9.81 -6.35 12.34
C THR A 74 10.88 -7.13 13.09
N ASN A 75 10.81 -8.46 13.17
CA ASN A 75 11.86 -9.27 13.77
C ASN A 75 12.91 -9.72 12.71
N PRO A 76 14.04 -8.99 12.59
CA PRO A 76 15.01 -9.29 11.53
C PRO A 76 15.68 -10.66 11.68
N GLN A 77 15.77 -11.20 12.90
CA GLN A 77 16.39 -12.52 13.15
C GLN A 77 15.48 -13.66 12.71
N VAL A 78 14.16 -13.44 12.76
CA VAL A 78 13.16 -14.41 12.30
C VAL A 78 13.05 -14.41 10.78
N ILE A 79 13.14 -13.25 10.15
CA ILE A 79 12.84 -13.09 8.71
C ILE A 79 13.98 -13.58 7.83
N PHE A 80 15.21 -13.05 8.03
CA PHE A 80 16.40 -13.40 7.25
C PHE A 80 17.64 -13.43 8.14
N ALA A 81 18.59 -14.31 7.82
CA ALA A 81 19.91 -14.22 8.42
C ALA A 81 20.65 -12.95 7.96
N LEU A 82 21.59 -12.47 8.79
CA LEU A 82 22.36 -11.26 8.50
C LEU A 82 23.04 -11.32 7.14
N GLY A 83 22.79 -10.31 6.30
CA GLY A 83 23.35 -10.22 4.94
C GLY A 83 22.80 -11.26 3.94
N LYS A 84 21.83 -12.09 4.33
CA LYS A 84 21.20 -13.11 3.48
C LYS A 84 19.82 -12.70 3.00
N SER A 85 19.37 -13.34 1.94
CA SER A 85 18.04 -13.13 1.33
C SER A 85 17.14 -14.37 1.43
N ASP A 86 17.68 -15.53 1.84
CA ASP A 86 16.87 -16.73 2.00
C ASP A 86 15.94 -16.62 3.20
N VAL A 87 14.66 -16.96 2.99
CA VAL A 87 13.62 -16.97 4.03
C VAL A 87 13.94 -18.03 5.06
N THR A 88 14.03 -17.63 6.33
CA THR A 88 14.35 -18.58 7.41
C THR A 88 13.25 -19.63 7.61
N PRO A 89 13.56 -20.81 8.15
CA PRO A 89 12.53 -21.83 8.47
C PRO A 89 11.45 -21.31 9.42
N THR A 90 11.80 -20.40 10.34
CA THR A 90 10.84 -19.79 11.26
C THR A 90 9.89 -18.88 10.50
N PHE A 91 10.39 -18.02 9.61
CA PHE A 91 9.54 -17.15 8.82
C PHE A 91 8.70 -17.93 7.80
N GLN A 92 9.22 -19.03 7.24
CA GLN A 92 8.43 -19.93 6.40
C GLN A 92 7.19 -20.47 7.12
N LYS A 93 7.31 -20.85 8.41
CA LYS A 93 6.16 -21.27 9.22
C LYS A 93 5.13 -20.16 9.37
N ILE A 94 5.57 -18.93 9.65
CA ILE A 94 4.69 -17.76 9.72
C ILE A 94 4.01 -17.51 8.37
N LEU A 95 4.76 -17.51 7.27
CA LEU A 95 4.22 -17.29 5.93
C LEU A 95 3.21 -18.37 5.50
N ASN A 96 3.40 -19.61 5.95
CA ASN A 96 2.47 -20.71 5.66
C ASN A 96 1.10 -20.54 6.28
N ASP A 97 1.00 -19.85 7.40
CA ASP A 97 -0.29 -19.48 8.00
C ASP A 97 -0.78 -18.11 7.50
N PHE A 98 0.11 -17.12 7.47
CA PHE A 98 -0.22 -15.74 7.10
C PHE A 98 -0.73 -15.62 5.66
N LEU A 99 0.02 -16.12 4.67
CA LEU A 99 -0.26 -15.83 3.26
C LEU A 99 -1.61 -16.39 2.77
N PRO A 100 -2.01 -17.63 3.13
CA PRO A 100 -3.33 -18.12 2.76
C PRO A 100 -4.47 -17.26 3.33
N ARG A 101 -4.41 -16.90 4.61
CA ARG A 101 -5.42 -16.07 5.26
C ARG A 101 -5.46 -14.67 4.66
N TYR A 102 -4.29 -14.07 4.43
CA TYR A 102 -4.13 -12.75 3.82
C TYR A 102 -4.74 -12.71 2.42
N PHE A 103 -4.36 -13.63 1.53
CA PHE A 103 -4.89 -13.63 0.18
C PHE A 103 -6.35 -14.07 0.09
N ASN A 104 -6.83 -14.93 0.99
CA ASN A 104 -8.26 -15.26 1.05
C ASN A 104 -9.11 -14.02 1.37
N ILE A 105 -8.62 -13.10 2.20
CA ILE A 105 -9.30 -11.83 2.45
C ILE A 105 -9.27 -10.97 1.18
N LEU A 106 -8.11 -10.77 0.57
CA LEU A 106 -7.97 -9.85 -0.56
C LEU A 106 -8.64 -10.34 -1.84
N LEU A 107 -8.78 -11.66 -2.02
CA LEU A 107 -9.47 -12.27 -3.16
C LEU A 107 -11.00 -12.27 -3.04
N LYS A 108 -11.58 -11.75 -1.95
CA LYS A 108 -13.02 -11.56 -1.85
C LYS A 108 -13.51 -10.67 -3.00
N GLU A 109 -14.68 -11.00 -3.55
CA GLU A 109 -15.25 -10.30 -4.71
C GLU A 109 -15.42 -8.79 -4.44
N GLU A 110 -15.77 -8.43 -3.20
CA GLU A 110 -15.95 -7.03 -2.77
C GLU A 110 -14.66 -6.18 -2.81
N TYR A 111 -13.46 -6.81 -2.74
CA TYR A 111 -12.18 -6.10 -2.78
C TYR A 111 -11.50 -6.13 -4.14
N ARG A 112 -11.98 -6.99 -5.06
CA ARG A 112 -11.32 -7.27 -6.33
C ARG A 112 -11.09 -6.05 -7.22
N THR A 113 -12.05 -5.13 -7.27
CA THR A 113 -11.94 -3.88 -8.04
C THR A 113 -11.34 -2.73 -7.24
N ARG A 114 -11.11 -2.94 -5.94
CA ARG A 114 -10.62 -1.91 -5.02
C ARG A 114 -9.13 -1.97 -4.77
N ILE A 115 -8.49 -3.10 -5.10
CA ILE A 115 -7.04 -3.30 -4.97
C ILE A 115 -6.39 -3.05 -6.33
N LYS A 116 -5.43 -2.13 -6.34
CA LYS A 116 -4.61 -1.82 -7.51
C LYS A 116 -3.32 -2.65 -7.51
N GLU A 117 -2.65 -2.70 -6.37
CA GLU A 117 -1.34 -3.34 -6.22
C GLU A 117 -1.15 -3.89 -4.80
N ILE A 118 -0.42 -4.98 -4.69
CA ILE A 118 0.06 -5.53 -3.42
C ILE A 118 1.59 -5.56 -3.50
N ARG A 119 2.26 -4.73 -2.73
CA ARG A 119 3.72 -4.64 -2.71
C ARG A 119 4.27 -5.53 -1.62
N ILE A 120 5.24 -6.35 -1.96
CA ILE A 120 6.13 -7.00 -1.00
C ILE A 120 7.39 -6.15 -0.97
N GLU A 121 7.60 -5.40 0.10
CA GLU A 121 8.69 -4.45 0.23
C GLU A 121 9.76 -4.98 1.18
N GLY A 122 11.01 -5.06 0.68
CA GLY A 122 12.18 -5.36 1.50
C GLY A 122 12.86 -4.08 1.96
N HIS A 123 13.20 -4.01 3.24
CA HIS A 123 13.90 -2.88 3.85
C HIS A 123 15.17 -3.35 4.56
N THR A 124 16.19 -2.49 4.58
CA THR A 124 17.45 -2.70 5.31
C THR A 124 17.67 -1.58 6.32
N ASP A 125 18.68 -1.76 7.17
CA ASP A 125 19.31 -0.67 7.89
C ASP A 125 20.47 -0.08 7.06
N THR A 126 21.21 0.83 7.66
CA THR A 126 22.36 1.53 7.04
C THR A 126 23.65 0.71 7.01
N LEU A 127 23.64 -0.56 7.45
CA LEU A 127 24.82 -1.42 7.41
C LEU A 127 25.21 -1.68 5.95
N ALA A 128 26.44 -1.33 5.60
CA ALA A 128 26.92 -1.42 4.22
C ALA A 128 27.03 -2.88 3.73
N ILE A 129 26.51 -3.17 2.56
CA ILE A 129 26.55 -4.49 1.89
C ILE A 129 27.47 -4.42 0.67
N TYR A 130 28.78 -4.46 0.92
CA TYR A 130 29.79 -4.39 -0.14
C TYR A 130 29.90 -5.66 -1.00
N SER A 131 29.36 -6.79 -0.57
CA SER A 131 29.36 -8.02 -1.35
C SER A 131 28.52 -7.94 -2.64
N LYS A 132 27.63 -6.96 -2.76
CA LYS A 132 26.72 -6.77 -3.90
C LYS A 132 27.06 -5.55 -4.75
N SER A 133 27.66 -4.52 -4.16
CA SER A 133 28.05 -3.29 -4.85
C SER A 133 29.09 -2.54 -4.03
N SER A 134 29.96 -1.77 -4.70
CA SER A 134 30.87 -0.83 -4.06
C SER A 134 30.14 0.37 -3.44
N ASP A 135 28.95 0.70 -3.95
CA ASP A 135 28.04 1.69 -3.37
C ASP A 135 27.18 1.02 -2.31
N PRO A 136 27.26 1.44 -1.01
CA PRO A 136 26.48 0.86 0.07
C PRO A 136 24.95 0.95 -0.14
N TYR A 137 24.48 2.05 -0.75
CA TYR A 137 23.05 2.22 -1.01
C TYR A 137 22.57 1.22 -2.06
N ILE A 138 23.29 1.08 -3.16
CA ILE A 138 22.98 0.11 -4.21
C ILE A 138 23.11 -1.33 -3.69
N GLY A 139 24.13 -1.63 -2.87
CA GLY A 139 24.28 -2.93 -2.22
C GLY A 139 23.05 -3.33 -1.39
N ASN A 140 22.51 -2.36 -0.66
CA ASN A 140 21.28 -2.54 0.13
C ASN A 140 20.01 -2.59 -0.74
N ILE A 141 19.93 -1.85 -1.85
CA ILE A 141 18.86 -2.00 -2.86
C ILE A 141 18.81 -3.45 -3.35
N LEU A 142 19.95 -3.99 -3.80
CA LEU A 142 20.02 -5.35 -4.31
C LEU A 142 19.67 -6.39 -3.25
N LEU A 143 20.14 -6.24 -2.02
CA LEU A 143 19.77 -7.14 -0.93
C LEU A 143 18.28 -7.09 -0.60
N SER A 144 17.72 -5.89 -0.48
CA SER A 144 16.29 -5.72 -0.16
C SER A 144 15.38 -6.23 -1.30
N GLN A 145 15.80 -6.04 -2.56
CA GLN A 145 15.11 -6.56 -3.74
C GLN A 145 15.12 -8.10 -3.77
N GLU A 146 16.26 -8.72 -3.49
CA GLU A 146 16.34 -10.19 -3.41
C GLU A 146 15.44 -10.74 -2.29
N ARG A 147 15.38 -10.08 -1.14
CA ARG A 147 14.54 -10.49 -0.01
C ARG A 147 13.06 -10.49 -0.36
N SER A 148 12.57 -9.40 -0.94
CA SER A 148 11.17 -9.32 -1.38
C SER A 148 10.85 -10.33 -2.48
N ALA A 149 11.77 -10.54 -3.44
CA ALA A 149 11.63 -11.56 -4.48
C ALA A 149 11.60 -12.99 -3.91
N LYS A 150 12.43 -13.29 -2.88
CA LYS A 150 12.45 -14.60 -2.21
C LYS A 150 11.16 -14.88 -1.43
N VAL A 151 10.54 -13.88 -0.84
CA VAL A 151 9.23 -14.05 -0.20
C VAL A 151 8.15 -14.35 -1.25
N LEU A 152 8.17 -13.65 -2.40
CA LEU A 152 7.25 -13.93 -3.51
C LEU A 152 7.50 -15.31 -4.12
N GLU A 153 8.77 -15.71 -4.32
CA GLU A 153 9.12 -17.03 -4.80
C GLU A 153 8.59 -18.13 -3.87
N TYR A 154 8.79 -17.98 -2.55
CA TYR A 154 8.26 -18.88 -1.55
C TYR A 154 6.75 -19.01 -1.64
N PHE A 155 6.01 -17.89 -1.72
CA PHE A 155 4.56 -17.90 -1.88
C PHE A 155 4.12 -18.71 -3.11
N ARG A 156 4.76 -18.49 -4.26
CA ARG A 156 4.40 -19.20 -5.50
C ARG A 156 4.68 -20.71 -5.47
N GLN A 157 5.55 -21.16 -4.57
CA GLN A 157 5.87 -22.57 -4.36
C GLN A 157 4.92 -23.26 -3.36
N MET A 158 4.14 -22.49 -2.57
CA MET A 158 3.19 -23.05 -1.60
C MET A 158 2.06 -23.83 -2.28
N GLU A 159 1.62 -24.92 -1.63
CA GLU A 159 0.46 -25.71 -2.09
C GLU A 159 -0.82 -24.84 -2.18
N TYR A 160 -0.96 -23.87 -1.27
CA TYR A 160 -2.05 -22.89 -1.36
C TYR A 160 -2.09 -22.18 -2.73
N TYR A 161 -0.95 -21.62 -3.18
CA TYR A 161 -0.90 -20.93 -4.48
C TYR A 161 -1.15 -21.87 -5.66
N LYS A 162 -0.57 -23.07 -5.62
CA LYS A 162 -0.74 -24.07 -6.68
C LYS A 162 -2.21 -24.48 -6.86
N ASN A 163 -2.96 -24.56 -5.75
CA ASN A 163 -4.38 -24.95 -5.74
C ASN A 163 -5.37 -23.81 -6.06
N LEU A 164 -4.91 -22.57 -6.23
CA LEU A 164 -5.75 -21.47 -6.68
C LEU A 164 -6.24 -21.71 -8.10
N SER A 165 -7.44 -21.21 -8.42
CA SER A 165 -7.93 -21.18 -9.81
C SER A 165 -7.05 -20.30 -10.70
N GLU A 166 -6.99 -20.57 -11.99
CA GLU A 166 -6.22 -19.77 -12.94
C GLU A 166 -6.60 -18.27 -12.86
N LYS A 167 -7.90 -17.98 -12.76
CA LYS A 167 -8.39 -16.61 -12.60
C LYS A 167 -7.83 -15.91 -11.34
N GLN A 168 -7.69 -16.62 -10.23
CA GLN A 168 -7.09 -16.08 -9.02
C GLN A 168 -5.56 -15.90 -9.16
N LYS A 169 -4.88 -16.83 -9.83
CA LYS A 169 -3.44 -16.71 -10.13
C LYS A 169 -3.15 -15.51 -11.02
N GLU A 170 -3.93 -15.32 -12.09
CA GLU A 170 -3.83 -14.14 -12.98
C GLU A 170 -4.06 -12.84 -12.21
N GLN A 171 -5.08 -12.81 -11.33
CA GLN A 171 -5.36 -11.65 -10.49
C GLN A 171 -4.20 -11.34 -9.54
N LEU A 172 -3.64 -12.34 -8.86
CA LEU A 172 -2.50 -12.15 -7.98
C LEU A 172 -1.24 -11.78 -8.75
N GLN A 173 -1.03 -12.32 -9.94
CA GLN A 173 0.09 -11.95 -10.80
C GLN A 173 0.00 -10.49 -11.27
N TYR A 174 -1.20 -9.99 -11.50
CA TYR A 174 -1.43 -8.59 -11.85
C TYR A 174 -1.21 -7.65 -10.65
N TRP A 175 -1.61 -8.07 -9.45
CA TRP A 175 -1.51 -7.23 -8.26
C TRP A 175 -0.13 -7.21 -7.60
N ILE A 176 0.55 -8.37 -7.53
CA ILE A 176 1.73 -8.51 -6.67
C ILE A 176 2.98 -8.00 -7.36
N THR A 177 3.69 -7.11 -6.67
CA THR A 177 5.05 -6.66 -7.01
C THR A 177 5.99 -6.92 -5.84
N ALA A 178 7.27 -7.10 -6.15
CA ALA A 178 8.34 -7.26 -5.16
C ALA A 178 9.34 -6.11 -5.32
N ASN A 179 9.58 -5.35 -4.25
CA ASN A 179 10.32 -4.10 -4.29
C ASN A 179 11.42 -4.06 -3.22
N GLY A 180 12.61 -3.61 -3.59
CA GLY A 180 13.71 -3.34 -2.66
C GLY A 180 13.86 -1.85 -2.42
N LEU A 181 13.75 -1.42 -1.17
CA LEU A 181 13.76 -0.01 -0.77
C LEU A 181 15.03 0.43 -0.03
N SER A 182 16.03 -0.47 0.08
CA SER A 182 17.27 -0.17 0.80
C SER A 182 17.00 0.34 2.23
N TYR A 183 17.78 1.32 2.67
CA TYR A 183 17.58 2.07 3.91
C TYR A 183 16.95 3.46 3.68
N GLY A 184 16.29 3.68 2.54
CA GLY A 184 15.63 4.96 2.25
C GLY A 184 14.43 5.25 3.15
N ARG A 185 13.84 4.21 3.79
CA ARG A 185 12.71 4.32 4.71
C ARG A 185 13.01 3.62 6.03
N THR A 186 14.10 4.01 6.67
CA THR A 186 14.46 3.54 8.02
C THR A 186 13.47 4.05 9.05
N LEU A 187 13.30 3.28 10.14
CA LEU A 187 12.39 3.60 11.23
C LEU A 187 13.19 3.99 12.49
N ASP A 188 12.60 4.85 13.30
CA ASP A 188 13.04 5.22 14.63
C ASP A 188 12.49 4.28 15.73
N ASP A 189 12.72 4.58 17.00
CA ASP A 189 12.21 3.79 18.14
C ASP A 189 10.68 3.85 18.27
N ASN A 190 10.03 4.87 17.71
CA ASN A 190 8.58 5.02 17.65
C ASN A 190 7.98 4.39 16.39
N LYS A 191 8.81 3.71 15.57
CA LYS A 191 8.43 3.08 14.29
C LYS A 191 7.91 4.06 13.25
N GLN A 192 8.33 5.32 13.35
CA GLN A 192 8.12 6.36 12.35
C GLN A 192 9.31 6.42 11.40
N GLU A 193 9.09 6.89 10.17
CA GLU A 193 10.20 7.08 9.23
C GLU A 193 11.19 8.11 9.79
N SER A 194 12.44 7.68 10.04
CA SER A 194 13.51 8.51 10.65
C SER A 194 13.78 9.79 9.84
N PHE A 195 13.57 9.75 8.53
CA PHE A 195 13.68 10.92 7.67
C PHE A 195 12.64 12.01 7.99
N LEU A 196 11.43 11.62 8.41
CA LEU A 196 10.35 12.54 8.73
C LEU A 196 10.37 12.97 10.21
N SER A 197 10.69 12.03 11.11
CA SER A 197 10.75 12.31 12.55
C SER A 197 12.02 13.03 12.97
N HIS A 198 13.09 12.95 12.16
CA HIS A 198 14.46 13.41 12.49
C HIS A 198 15.06 12.71 13.72
N GLU A 199 14.49 11.59 14.16
CA GLU A 199 14.96 10.78 15.26
C GLU A 199 15.99 9.72 14.82
N PRO A 200 16.84 9.22 15.75
CA PRO A 200 17.82 8.17 15.44
C PRO A 200 17.21 6.91 14.85
N ILE A 201 17.93 6.28 13.93
CA ILE A 201 17.51 5.06 13.27
C ILE A 201 17.55 3.87 14.23
N ASN A 202 16.43 3.15 14.35
CA ASN A 202 16.40 1.83 14.95
C ASN A 202 16.65 0.76 13.88
N ALA A 203 17.83 0.14 13.92
CA ALA A 203 18.24 -0.86 12.94
C ALA A 203 17.33 -2.10 12.94
N ASN A 204 16.79 -2.51 14.09
CA ASN A 204 15.92 -3.69 14.18
C ASN A 204 14.59 -3.45 13.49
N TYR A 205 13.94 -2.31 13.73
CA TYR A 205 12.68 -1.97 13.06
C TYR A 205 12.87 -1.64 11.57
N SER A 206 14.07 -1.15 11.20
CA SER A 206 14.40 -0.84 9.80
C SER A 206 14.56 -2.09 8.94
N ARG A 207 15.13 -3.18 9.49
CA ARG A 207 15.27 -4.48 8.80
C ARG A 207 13.96 -5.26 8.84
N ARG A 208 13.10 -5.07 7.85
CA ARG A 208 11.75 -5.64 7.83
C ARG A 208 11.32 -6.09 6.44
N VAL A 209 10.28 -6.90 6.40
CA VAL A 209 9.43 -7.13 5.23
C VAL A 209 8.08 -6.49 5.49
N GLU A 210 7.59 -5.80 4.49
CA GLU A 210 6.30 -5.10 4.53
C GLU A 210 5.43 -5.55 3.36
N PHE A 211 4.18 -5.93 3.65
CA PHE A 211 3.14 -6.16 2.66
C PHE A 211 2.26 -4.93 2.63
N ARG A 212 2.23 -4.21 1.51
CA ARG A 212 1.47 -2.97 1.38
C ARG A 212 0.40 -3.09 0.31
N ILE A 213 -0.83 -2.79 0.67
CA ILE A 213 -1.95 -2.77 -0.27
C ILE A 213 -2.15 -1.34 -0.75
N ILE A 214 -2.10 -1.14 -2.07
CA ILE A 214 -2.45 0.10 -2.75
C ILE A 214 -3.84 -0.07 -3.32
N THR A 215 -4.74 0.83 -2.97
CA THR A 215 -6.12 0.81 -3.48
C THR A 215 -6.26 1.65 -4.75
N THR A 216 -7.23 1.31 -5.60
CA THR A 216 -7.55 2.06 -6.84
C THR A 216 -7.94 3.50 -6.55
N SER A 217 -8.58 3.75 -5.41
CA SER A 217 -9.03 5.09 -5.02
C SER A 217 -7.89 5.98 -4.51
N GLU A 218 -6.75 5.40 -4.11
CA GLU A 218 -5.56 6.17 -3.67
C GLU A 218 -5.01 7.02 -4.82
N GLU A 219 -4.93 6.46 -6.02
CA GLU A 219 -4.54 7.17 -7.24
C GLU A 219 -5.53 8.28 -7.63
N LEU A 220 -6.83 8.03 -7.47
CA LEU A 220 -7.85 9.03 -7.76
C LEU A 220 -7.75 10.23 -6.80
N ILE A 221 -7.45 9.99 -5.52
CA ILE A 221 -7.24 11.05 -4.54
C ILE A 221 -5.98 11.86 -4.86
N GLU A 222 -4.87 11.21 -5.21
CA GLU A 222 -3.65 11.91 -5.64
C GLU A 222 -3.92 12.81 -6.84
N ASN A 223 -4.67 12.34 -7.83
CA ASN A 223 -5.06 13.14 -8.99
C ASN A 223 -5.92 14.35 -8.60
N ILE A 224 -6.90 14.16 -7.71
CA ILE A 224 -7.75 15.25 -7.20
C ILE A 224 -6.91 16.31 -6.46
N VAL A 225 -5.98 15.86 -5.60
CA VAL A 225 -5.11 16.80 -4.85
C VAL A 225 -4.17 17.56 -5.78
N ASN A 226 -3.60 16.90 -6.79
CA ASN A 226 -2.73 17.54 -7.77
C ASN A 226 -3.47 18.56 -8.64
N ASP A 227 -4.74 18.31 -8.97
CA ASP A 227 -5.57 19.27 -9.73
C ASP A 227 -6.00 20.48 -8.90
N MET A 228 -6.06 20.34 -7.56
CA MET A 228 -6.35 21.46 -6.64
C MET A 228 -5.13 22.38 -6.42
N GLN A 229 -3.93 21.93 -6.75
CA GLN A 229 -2.69 22.70 -6.58
C GLN A 229 -2.27 23.44 -7.86
N LYS A 230 -3.00 23.26 -8.97
CA LYS A 230 -2.81 24.00 -10.25
C LYS A 230 -3.75 25.18 -10.34
#